data_feb51c903adf7785ddea80bb5fdf0b8f
#
_entry.id   feb51c903adf7785ddea80bb5fdf0b8f
#
_cell.length_a   1.000
_cell.length_b   1.000
_cell.length_c   1.000
_cell.angle_alpha   90.00
_cell.angle_beta   90.00
_cell.angle_gamma   90.00
#
_symmetry.space_group_name_H-M   'P 1'
#
loop_
_entity.id
_entity.type
_entity.pdbx_description
1 polymer ?
#
loop_
_entity_poly.entity_id
_entity_poly.type
_entity_poly.pdbx_seq_one_letter_code
_entity_poly.pdbx_strand_id
1 'polypeptide(L)'
;MTTPAAIEVEGLRKAYDSREAVRGIDFSVRRGEVFGLLGPNGAGKTTTVETLEGYRRRSAGSVSVLGHDPEQRSAELRERVGIVLQSCGTYPHLSVRETVAHWASLYPAPRDVEEVVALAGLEEAADRRARTLSGGQQRRLDLALALVGDPELVFLDEPTVGFDPAARRAAWDTVRSLRELGKTVLLTTHYLDEAQALADRVAIIKDGSILAEGPPGELVAGAPRYRVTYRGGEHVTDDPTTLLHELTADALARGERLEDLRVTRPSLEDVYLELTG
;
A
#
# COMPACT_ATOMS: atom_id res chain seq x y z
N MET A 1 11.70 -25.59 5.66
CA MET A 1 11.99 -24.53 6.64
C MET A 1 11.19 -23.31 6.17
N THR A 2 10.22 -22.86 6.94
CA THR A 2 9.47 -21.63 6.63
C THR A 2 10.42 -20.45 6.78
N THR A 3 10.57 -19.66 5.72
CA THR A 3 11.32 -18.39 5.79
C THR A 3 10.68 -17.51 6.86
N PRO A 4 11.44 -16.97 7.82
CA PRO A 4 10.88 -16.13 8.86
C PRO A 4 10.21 -14.90 8.24
N ALA A 5 9.11 -14.45 8.82
CA ALA A 5 8.40 -13.27 8.37
C ALA A 5 9.30 -12.02 8.48
N ALA A 6 9.04 -11.02 7.61
CA ALA A 6 9.69 -9.73 7.72
C ALA A 6 9.06 -8.87 8.83
N ILE A 7 7.73 -9.01 9.01
CA ILE A 7 6.98 -8.36 10.09
C ILE A 7 6.07 -9.41 10.73
N GLU A 8 6.03 -9.41 12.06
CA GLU A 8 5.09 -10.21 12.87
C GLU A 8 4.42 -9.28 13.87
N VAL A 9 3.11 -9.28 13.92
CA VAL A 9 2.29 -8.45 14.80
C VAL A 9 1.30 -9.35 15.50
N GLU A 10 1.29 -9.33 16.84
CA GLU A 10 0.40 -10.14 17.67
C GLU A 10 -0.26 -9.25 18.73
N GLY A 11 -1.58 -9.15 18.70
CA GLY A 11 -2.39 -8.41 19.65
C GLY A 11 -2.01 -6.93 19.77
N LEU A 12 -1.51 -6.31 18.70
CA LEU A 12 -1.05 -4.91 18.75
C LEU A 12 -2.19 -3.98 19.14
N ARG A 13 -1.97 -3.22 20.22
CA ARG A 13 -2.87 -2.18 20.69
C ARG A 13 -2.16 -0.83 20.80
N LYS A 14 -2.86 0.22 20.41
CA LYS A 14 -2.43 1.60 20.66
C LYS A 14 -3.59 2.47 21.07
N ALA A 15 -3.50 2.99 22.28
CA ALA A 15 -4.45 3.97 22.83
C ALA A 15 -3.79 5.34 22.97
N TYR A 16 -4.60 6.37 22.79
CA TYR A 16 -4.31 7.77 23.07
C TYR A 16 -5.40 8.28 24.01
N ASP A 17 -5.06 8.56 25.24
CA ASP A 17 -6.01 8.95 26.30
C ASP A 17 -7.22 8.00 26.35
N SER A 18 -8.39 8.46 25.94
CA SER A 18 -9.64 7.69 25.94
C SER A 18 -9.94 6.96 24.62
N ARG A 19 -9.14 7.19 23.56
CA ARG A 19 -9.39 6.61 22.23
C ARG A 19 -8.37 5.53 21.91
N GLU A 20 -8.84 4.33 21.66
CA GLU A 20 -8.03 3.23 21.15
C GLU A 20 -7.99 3.30 19.60
N ALA A 21 -6.82 3.64 19.06
CA ALA A 21 -6.61 3.79 17.63
C ALA A 21 -6.30 2.45 16.93
N VAL A 22 -5.72 1.48 17.67
CA VAL A 22 -5.45 0.11 17.22
C VAL A 22 -5.89 -0.83 18.33
N ARG A 23 -6.75 -1.81 17.99
CA ARG A 23 -7.56 -2.58 18.95
C ARG A 23 -7.21 -4.06 18.99
N GLY A 24 -5.94 -4.40 19.04
CA GLY A 24 -5.50 -5.80 19.10
C GLY A 24 -5.53 -6.46 17.73
N ILE A 25 -4.71 -5.95 16.81
CA ILE A 25 -4.57 -6.50 15.46
C ILE A 25 -3.44 -7.53 15.41
N ASP A 26 -3.66 -8.55 14.58
CA ASP A 26 -2.72 -9.61 14.28
C ASP A 26 -2.52 -9.69 12.78
N PHE A 27 -1.28 -9.70 12.30
CA PHE A 27 -0.94 -9.96 10.90
C PHE A 27 0.55 -10.25 10.76
N SER A 28 0.93 -10.81 9.61
CA SER A 28 2.34 -11.04 9.27
C SER A 28 2.64 -10.63 7.84
N VAL A 29 3.86 -10.16 7.60
CA VAL A 29 4.38 -9.82 6.27
C VAL A 29 5.53 -10.76 5.95
N ARG A 30 5.44 -11.46 4.82
CA ARG A 30 6.48 -12.38 4.35
C ARG A 30 7.63 -11.59 3.73
N ARG A 31 8.83 -12.17 3.73
CA ARG A 31 9.96 -11.55 3.00
C ARG A 31 9.70 -11.56 1.50
N GLY A 32 9.98 -10.44 0.87
CA GLY A 32 9.82 -10.25 -0.59
C GLY A 32 8.39 -10.05 -1.06
N GLU A 33 7.39 -9.96 -0.14
CA GLU A 33 6.01 -9.62 -0.55
C GLU A 33 5.73 -8.12 -0.46
N VAL A 34 4.79 -7.69 -1.26
CA VAL A 34 4.14 -6.38 -1.14
C VAL A 34 2.85 -6.59 -0.33
N PHE A 35 2.83 -6.08 0.90
CA PHE A 35 1.68 -6.17 1.80
C PHE A 35 0.97 -4.82 1.90
N GLY A 36 -0.34 -4.80 1.65
CA GLY A 36 -1.18 -3.61 1.71
C GLY A 36 -1.99 -3.52 3.00
N LEU A 37 -1.89 -2.41 3.74
CA LEU A 37 -2.81 -2.10 4.84
C LEU A 37 -3.85 -1.12 4.32
N LEU A 38 -5.04 -1.62 4.00
CA LEU A 38 -6.12 -0.90 3.33
C LEU A 38 -7.18 -0.45 4.34
N GLY A 39 -7.60 0.80 4.28
CA GLY A 39 -8.68 1.29 5.15
C GLY A 39 -8.92 2.79 5.01
N PRO A 40 -10.03 3.31 5.56
CA PRO A 40 -10.37 4.72 5.48
C PRO A 40 -9.42 5.56 6.35
N ASN A 41 -9.52 6.88 6.20
CA ASN A 41 -8.80 7.81 7.07
C ASN A 41 -9.27 7.63 8.52
N GLY A 42 -8.30 7.58 9.44
CA GLY A 42 -8.56 7.36 10.87
C GLY A 42 -8.78 5.90 11.28
N ALA A 43 -8.64 4.93 10.36
CA ALA A 43 -8.78 3.50 10.66
C ALA A 43 -7.66 2.91 11.54
N GLY A 44 -6.54 3.63 11.70
CA GLY A 44 -5.38 3.16 12.47
C GLY A 44 -4.16 2.82 11.63
N LYS A 45 -4.19 2.99 10.28
CA LYS A 45 -3.09 2.65 9.37
C LYS A 45 -1.77 3.32 9.76
N THR A 46 -1.72 4.65 9.75
CA THR A 46 -0.52 5.43 10.11
C THR A 46 -0.04 5.11 11.52
N THR A 47 -0.97 4.97 12.49
CA THR A 47 -0.59 4.57 13.86
C THR A 47 0.07 3.20 13.90
N THR A 48 -0.42 2.24 13.10
CA THR A 48 0.18 0.91 12.98
C THR A 48 1.57 1.03 12.37
N VAL A 49 1.72 1.69 11.22
CA VAL A 49 3.00 1.85 10.53
C VAL A 49 4.03 2.57 11.43
N GLU A 50 3.68 3.70 12.04
CA GLU A 50 4.58 4.42 12.95
C GLU A 50 5.01 3.57 14.17
N THR A 51 4.18 2.59 14.58
CA THR A 51 4.57 1.63 15.63
C THR A 51 5.57 0.62 15.10
N LEU A 52 5.40 0.12 13.87
CA LEU A 52 6.34 -0.80 13.22
C LEU A 52 7.68 -0.13 12.90
N GLU A 53 7.67 1.16 12.63
CA GLU A 53 8.87 1.98 12.40
C GLU A 53 9.61 2.35 13.71
N GLY A 54 8.97 2.11 14.87
CA GLY A 54 9.51 2.48 16.18
C GLY A 54 9.37 3.96 16.53
N TYR A 55 8.59 4.74 15.77
CA TYR A 55 8.29 6.12 16.12
C TYR A 55 7.29 6.21 17.28
N ARG A 56 6.35 5.26 17.34
CA ARG A 56 5.34 5.20 18.41
C ARG A 56 5.50 3.96 19.26
N ARG A 57 5.33 4.14 20.57
CA ARG A 57 5.25 3.01 21.48
C ARG A 57 3.85 2.40 21.43
N ARG A 58 3.77 1.08 21.39
CA ARG A 58 2.53 0.33 21.53
C ARG A 58 1.99 0.43 22.96
N SER A 59 0.70 0.24 23.16
CA SER A 59 0.08 0.13 24.48
C SER A 59 0.06 -1.32 24.99
N ALA A 60 -0.05 -2.30 24.07
CA ALA A 60 0.03 -3.73 24.36
C ALA A 60 0.32 -4.52 23.08
N GLY A 61 0.55 -5.83 23.22
CA GLY A 61 0.87 -6.75 22.14
C GLY A 61 2.36 -6.87 21.88
N SER A 62 2.72 -7.68 20.90
CA SER A 62 4.09 -7.89 20.45
C SER A 62 4.25 -7.49 18.98
N VAL A 63 5.43 -6.98 18.64
CA VAL A 63 5.83 -6.58 17.29
C VAL A 63 7.27 -6.97 17.05
N SER A 64 7.49 -7.66 15.93
CA SER A 64 8.82 -7.98 15.43
C SER A 64 8.95 -7.47 13.99
N VAL A 65 9.99 -6.71 13.71
CA VAL A 65 10.34 -6.21 12.38
C VAL A 65 11.75 -6.67 12.06
N LEU A 66 11.92 -7.50 11.04
CA LEU A 66 13.18 -8.17 10.66
C LEU A 66 13.86 -8.88 11.85
N GLY A 67 13.06 -9.41 12.80
CA GLY A 67 13.53 -10.07 14.00
C GLY A 67 13.86 -9.16 15.18
N HIS A 68 13.61 -7.85 15.07
CA HIS A 68 13.86 -6.86 16.13
C HIS A 68 12.55 -6.25 16.64
N ASP A 69 12.51 -5.93 17.93
CA ASP A 69 11.45 -5.08 18.48
C ASP A 69 11.74 -3.61 18.11
N PRO A 70 10.86 -2.95 17.30
CA PRO A 70 11.11 -1.59 16.84
C PRO A 70 11.17 -0.55 17.97
N GLU A 71 10.58 -0.83 19.13
CA GLU A 71 10.69 0.09 20.30
C GLU A 71 12.12 0.18 20.85
N GLN A 72 12.95 -0.81 20.57
CA GLN A 72 14.37 -0.79 20.98
C GLN A 72 15.20 0.18 20.12
N ARG A 73 14.69 0.60 18.97
CA ARG A 73 15.34 1.55 18.05
C ARG A 73 16.78 1.17 17.71
N SER A 74 17.06 -0.12 17.50
CA SER A 74 18.41 -0.60 17.20
C SER A 74 18.95 0.03 15.91
N ALA A 75 20.26 0.28 15.86
CA ALA A 75 20.90 0.78 14.64
C ALA A 75 20.76 -0.25 13.51
N GLU A 76 20.94 -1.54 13.83
CA GLU A 76 20.82 -2.64 12.89
C GLU A 76 19.46 -2.67 12.18
N LEU A 77 18.34 -2.47 12.89
CA LEU A 77 17.02 -2.40 12.27
C LEU A 77 16.91 -1.17 11.34
N ARG A 78 17.40 -0.01 11.79
CA ARG A 78 17.33 1.24 10.99
C ARG A 78 18.12 1.18 9.69
N GLU A 79 19.22 0.46 9.66
CA GLU A 79 20.02 0.27 8.44
C GLU A 79 19.33 -0.63 7.41
N ARG A 80 18.42 -1.51 7.87
CA ARG A 80 17.72 -2.50 7.03
C ARG A 80 16.32 -2.08 6.61
N VAL A 81 15.87 -0.90 7.06
CA VAL A 81 14.52 -0.37 6.80
C VAL A 81 14.59 0.94 6.05
N GLY A 82 13.85 1.05 4.95
CA GLY A 82 13.59 2.30 4.24
C GLY A 82 12.19 2.84 4.59
N ILE A 83 12.08 4.15 4.81
CA ILE A 83 10.81 4.78 5.17
C ILE A 83 10.55 5.94 4.22
N VAL A 84 9.41 5.92 3.53
CA VAL A 84 8.92 7.02 2.71
C VAL A 84 7.73 7.67 3.42
N LEU A 85 7.97 8.79 4.07
CA LEU A 85 6.96 9.56 4.77
C LEU A 85 6.07 10.36 3.79
N GLN A 86 4.88 10.78 4.24
CA GLN A 86 3.99 11.65 3.45
C GLN A 86 4.64 12.97 3.02
N SER A 87 5.58 13.49 3.81
CA SER A 87 6.40 14.66 3.49
C SER A 87 7.79 14.47 4.04
N CYS A 88 8.77 14.26 3.18
CA CYS A 88 10.17 14.31 3.56
C CYS A 88 10.69 15.74 3.41
N GLY A 89 11.31 16.25 4.46
CA GLY A 89 12.04 17.52 4.41
C GLY A 89 13.36 17.32 3.67
N THR A 90 13.37 17.51 2.36
CA THR A 90 14.62 17.50 1.59
C THR A 90 15.36 18.81 1.80
N TYR A 91 16.69 18.79 1.62
CA TYR A 91 17.50 20.00 1.62
C TYR A 91 17.22 20.81 0.33
N PRO A 92 16.51 21.96 0.39
CA PRO A 92 15.96 22.61 -0.81
C PRO A 92 17.05 23.17 -1.75
N HIS A 93 18.28 23.35 -1.25
CA HIS A 93 19.41 23.93 -1.98
C HIS A 93 20.34 22.89 -2.62
N LEU A 94 20.27 21.63 -2.18
CA LEU A 94 21.02 20.53 -2.78
C LEU A 94 20.36 20.08 -4.08
N SER A 95 21.15 19.59 -5.01
CA SER A 95 20.62 18.85 -6.17
C SER A 95 20.10 17.47 -5.74
N VAL A 96 19.40 16.79 -6.64
CA VAL A 96 18.95 15.40 -6.43
C VAL A 96 20.15 14.52 -6.09
N ARG A 97 21.20 14.56 -6.93
CA ARG A 97 22.44 13.81 -6.75
C ARG A 97 23.11 14.10 -5.41
N GLU A 98 23.29 15.38 -5.07
CA GLU A 98 23.88 15.81 -3.79
C GLU A 98 23.04 15.34 -2.60
N THR A 99 21.71 15.37 -2.71
CA THR A 99 20.80 14.90 -1.65
C THR A 99 20.95 13.40 -1.45
N VAL A 100 20.93 12.61 -2.53
CA VAL A 100 21.11 11.15 -2.45
C VAL A 100 22.49 10.80 -1.92
N ALA A 101 23.56 11.48 -2.39
CA ALA A 101 24.94 11.27 -1.90
C ALA A 101 25.08 11.60 -0.41
N HIS A 102 24.43 12.67 0.05
CA HIS A 102 24.42 13.01 1.47
C HIS A 102 23.75 11.90 2.31
N TRP A 103 22.59 11.40 1.88
CA TRP A 103 21.92 10.28 2.56
C TRP A 103 22.76 9.00 2.52
N ALA A 104 23.39 8.69 1.37
CA ALA A 104 24.28 7.55 1.23
C ALA A 104 25.40 7.56 2.29
N SER A 105 25.94 8.72 2.61
CA SER A 105 27.02 8.85 3.61
C SER A 105 26.61 8.47 5.04
N LEU A 106 25.32 8.30 5.32
CA LEU A 106 24.80 7.89 6.62
C LEU A 106 24.74 6.36 6.81
N TYR A 107 24.92 5.59 5.74
CA TYR A 107 24.85 4.14 5.76
C TYR A 107 26.24 3.51 5.59
N PRO A 108 26.51 2.38 6.26
CA PRO A 108 27.82 1.70 6.17
C PRO A 108 28.08 1.07 4.79
N ALA A 109 27.02 0.65 4.08
CA ALA A 109 27.09 -0.01 2.78
C ALA A 109 25.95 0.49 1.87
N PRO A 110 25.96 1.76 1.46
CA PRO A 110 24.91 2.32 0.62
C PRO A 110 24.98 1.77 -0.81
N ARG A 111 23.85 1.84 -1.52
CA ARG A 111 23.82 1.65 -2.97
C ARG A 111 24.55 2.79 -3.67
N ASP A 112 24.97 2.52 -4.91
CA ASP A 112 25.54 3.55 -5.77
C ASP A 112 24.53 4.68 -6.03
N VAL A 113 25.00 5.93 -5.95
CA VAL A 113 24.14 7.12 -6.05
C VAL A 113 23.46 7.21 -7.41
N GLU A 114 24.18 6.91 -8.50
CA GLU A 114 23.64 6.97 -9.86
C GLU A 114 22.62 5.85 -10.09
N GLU A 115 22.87 4.66 -9.56
CA GLU A 115 21.92 3.56 -9.57
C GLU A 115 20.61 3.95 -8.87
N VAL A 116 20.68 4.56 -7.69
CA VAL A 116 19.50 5.00 -6.94
C VAL A 116 18.74 6.11 -7.66
N VAL A 117 19.46 7.08 -8.26
CA VAL A 117 18.85 8.14 -9.08
C VAL A 117 18.11 7.55 -10.27
N ALA A 118 18.70 6.55 -10.94
CA ALA A 118 18.08 5.86 -12.07
C ALA A 118 16.86 5.02 -11.64
N LEU A 119 16.94 4.27 -10.54
CA LEU A 119 15.81 3.52 -9.97
C LEU A 119 14.60 4.41 -9.65
N ALA A 120 14.87 5.66 -9.25
CA ALA A 120 13.83 6.64 -8.98
C ALA A 120 13.34 7.38 -10.25
N GLY A 121 13.94 7.13 -11.42
CA GLY A 121 13.63 7.81 -12.68
C GLY A 121 13.91 9.31 -12.61
N LEU A 122 15.02 9.68 -12.00
CA LEU A 122 15.43 11.09 -11.78
C LEU A 122 16.69 11.49 -12.53
N GLU A 123 17.16 10.71 -13.53
CA GLU A 123 18.39 10.94 -14.27
C GLU A 123 18.40 12.33 -14.91
N GLU A 124 17.32 12.72 -15.59
CA GLU A 124 17.19 14.04 -16.23
C GLU A 124 17.12 15.19 -15.22
N ALA A 125 16.79 14.89 -13.97
CA ALA A 125 16.69 15.89 -12.89
C ALA A 125 17.85 15.80 -11.89
N ALA A 126 18.85 14.94 -12.12
CA ALA A 126 19.90 14.63 -11.15
C ALA A 126 20.64 15.87 -10.64
N ASP A 127 20.92 16.84 -11.51
CA ASP A 127 21.63 18.07 -11.17
C ASP A 127 20.71 19.26 -10.85
N ARG A 128 19.37 19.03 -10.86
CA ARG A 128 18.39 20.06 -10.46
C ARG A 128 18.27 20.12 -8.94
N ARG A 129 18.11 21.34 -8.42
CA ARG A 129 17.91 21.57 -6.98
C ARG A 129 16.55 21.03 -6.55
N ALA A 130 16.48 20.37 -5.36
CA ALA A 130 15.26 19.77 -4.82
C ALA A 130 14.07 20.74 -4.80
N ARG A 131 14.27 22.01 -4.49
CA ARG A 131 13.21 23.04 -4.51
C ARG A 131 12.59 23.33 -5.89
N THR A 132 13.24 22.92 -6.98
CA THR A 132 12.78 23.16 -8.36
C THR A 132 12.08 21.94 -8.97
N LEU A 133 11.98 20.84 -8.20
CA LEU A 133 11.32 19.63 -8.63
C LEU A 133 9.81 19.81 -8.61
N SER A 134 9.12 19.13 -9.54
CA SER A 134 7.67 18.96 -9.44
C SER A 134 7.31 18.07 -8.23
N GLY A 135 6.07 18.12 -7.75
CA GLY A 135 5.62 17.27 -6.64
C GLY A 135 5.90 15.78 -6.88
N GLY A 136 5.64 15.29 -8.11
CA GLY A 136 5.96 13.90 -8.48
C GLY A 136 7.46 13.60 -8.49
N GLN A 137 8.32 14.54 -8.93
CA GLN A 137 9.78 14.40 -8.85
C GLN A 137 10.26 14.42 -7.40
N GLN A 138 9.65 15.25 -6.56
CA GLN A 138 9.97 15.29 -5.14
C GLN A 138 9.67 13.98 -4.44
N ARG A 139 8.50 13.38 -4.75
CA ARG A 139 8.13 12.06 -4.20
C ARG A 139 9.06 10.94 -4.66
N ARG A 140 9.53 10.99 -5.91
CA ARG A 140 10.54 10.07 -6.42
C ARG A 140 11.90 10.26 -5.73
N LEU A 141 12.25 11.49 -5.36
CA LEU A 141 13.43 11.74 -4.54
C LEU A 141 13.27 11.15 -3.14
N ASP A 142 12.12 11.32 -2.48
CA ASP A 142 11.84 10.72 -1.16
C ASP A 142 12.02 9.19 -1.20
N LEU A 143 11.55 8.56 -2.28
CA LEU A 143 11.76 7.13 -2.49
C LEU A 143 13.24 6.78 -2.70
N ALA A 144 13.98 7.56 -3.50
CA ALA A 144 15.42 7.38 -3.68
C ALA A 144 16.15 7.40 -2.33
N LEU A 145 15.77 8.33 -1.44
CA LEU A 145 16.38 8.43 -0.10
C LEU A 145 16.08 7.21 0.77
N ALA A 146 14.88 6.64 0.65
CA ALA A 146 14.54 5.42 1.36
C ALA A 146 15.29 4.19 0.85
N LEU A 147 15.71 4.18 -0.42
CA LEU A 147 16.39 3.06 -1.06
C LEU A 147 17.91 3.09 -0.97
N VAL A 148 18.50 4.25 -0.69
CA VAL A 148 19.96 4.43 -0.74
C VAL A 148 20.71 3.55 0.24
N GLY A 149 20.11 3.18 1.39
CA GLY A 149 20.66 2.25 2.37
C GLY A 149 20.55 0.77 1.98
N ASP A 150 20.04 0.44 0.79
CA ASP A 150 19.74 -0.92 0.33
C ASP A 150 18.84 -1.73 1.29
N PRO A 151 17.70 -1.17 1.74
CA PRO A 151 16.88 -1.80 2.77
C PRO A 151 16.31 -3.16 2.35
N GLU A 152 16.06 -4.05 3.31
CA GLU A 152 15.32 -5.30 3.12
C GLU A 152 13.80 -5.08 3.14
N LEU A 153 13.35 -4.06 3.89
CA LEU A 153 11.95 -3.70 4.08
C LEU A 153 11.74 -2.21 3.83
N VAL A 154 10.72 -1.86 3.06
CA VAL A 154 10.34 -0.47 2.76
C VAL A 154 8.93 -0.21 3.27
N PHE A 155 8.76 0.83 4.08
CA PHE A 155 7.47 1.37 4.47
C PHE A 155 7.05 2.51 3.55
N LEU A 156 5.82 2.44 3.02
CA LEU A 156 5.22 3.45 2.15
C LEU A 156 3.88 3.89 2.75
N ASP A 157 3.86 5.02 3.44
CA ASP A 157 2.61 5.53 4.01
C ASP A 157 1.90 6.42 2.98
N GLU A 158 0.78 5.91 2.44
CA GLU A 158 -0.07 6.55 1.43
C GLU A 158 0.73 7.14 0.24
N PRO A 159 1.50 6.31 -0.51
CA PRO A 159 2.53 6.79 -1.43
C PRO A 159 2.02 7.60 -2.61
N THR A 160 0.74 7.51 -2.96
CA THR A 160 0.17 8.15 -4.16
C THR A 160 -0.88 9.21 -3.87
N VAL A 161 -1.07 9.56 -2.59
CA VAL A 161 -2.02 10.61 -2.22
C VAL A 161 -1.64 11.96 -2.85
N GLY A 162 -2.62 12.59 -3.50
CA GLY A 162 -2.43 13.86 -4.18
C GLY A 162 -1.77 13.77 -5.57
N PHE A 163 -1.51 12.57 -6.08
CA PHE A 163 -0.95 12.39 -7.42
C PHE A 163 -2.03 12.44 -8.50
N ASP A 164 -1.66 13.00 -9.64
CA ASP A 164 -2.42 12.82 -10.87
C ASP A 164 -2.30 11.35 -11.36
N PRO A 165 -3.18 10.91 -12.31
CA PRO A 165 -3.16 9.52 -12.77
C PRO A 165 -1.83 9.06 -13.38
N ALA A 166 -1.05 9.96 -13.99
CA ALA A 166 0.23 9.61 -14.60
C ALA A 166 1.30 9.43 -13.53
N ALA A 167 1.38 10.35 -12.56
CA ALA A 167 2.28 10.26 -11.42
C ALA A 167 1.99 9.02 -10.56
N ARG A 168 0.70 8.67 -10.37
CA ARG A 168 0.28 7.46 -9.66
C ARG A 168 0.82 6.19 -10.34
N ARG A 169 0.66 6.07 -11.66
CA ARG A 169 1.20 4.91 -12.40
C ARG A 169 2.71 4.79 -12.26
N ALA A 170 3.43 5.90 -12.38
CA ALA A 170 4.89 5.91 -12.20
C ALA A 170 5.31 5.46 -10.79
N ALA A 171 4.57 5.85 -9.75
CA ALA A 171 4.81 5.36 -8.39
C ALA A 171 4.53 3.85 -8.26
N TRP A 172 3.47 3.36 -8.91
CA TRP A 172 3.18 1.93 -8.95
C TRP A 172 4.28 1.13 -9.63
N ASP A 173 4.82 1.63 -10.75
CA ASP A 173 5.94 0.98 -11.44
C ASP A 173 7.16 0.91 -10.54
N THR A 174 7.41 1.93 -9.73
CA THR A 174 8.51 1.90 -8.76
C THR A 174 8.29 0.84 -7.67
N VAL A 175 7.06 0.71 -7.14
CA VAL A 175 6.76 -0.36 -6.16
C VAL A 175 6.95 -1.74 -6.78
N ARG A 176 6.58 -1.94 -8.05
CA ARG A 176 6.82 -3.19 -8.78
C ARG A 176 8.32 -3.48 -8.93
N SER A 177 9.12 -2.46 -9.26
CA SER A 177 10.58 -2.59 -9.33
C SER A 177 11.19 -3.01 -7.99
N LEU A 178 10.69 -2.48 -6.85
CA LEU A 178 11.13 -2.93 -5.52
C LEU A 178 10.86 -4.42 -5.31
N ARG A 179 9.67 -4.89 -5.70
CA ARG A 179 9.32 -6.31 -5.65
C ARG A 179 10.24 -7.17 -6.51
N GLU A 180 10.54 -6.73 -7.74
CA GLU A 180 11.46 -7.42 -8.66
C GLU A 180 12.88 -7.50 -8.08
N LEU A 181 13.30 -6.50 -7.30
CA LEU A 181 14.55 -6.48 -6.54
C LEU A 181 14.50 -7.38 -5.28
N GLY A 182 13.40 -8.09 -5.03
CA GLY A 182 13.22 -8.95 -3.87
C GLY A 182 13.02 -8.21 -2.55
N LYS A 183 12.72 -6.92 -2.58
CA LYS A 183 12.45 -6.12 -1.38
C LYS A 183 11.08 -6.45 -0.81
N THR A 184 10.97 -6.43 0.51
CA THR A 184 9.68 -6.48 1.20
C THR A 184 9.09 -5.07 1.24
N VAL A 185 7.80 -4.92 0.97
CA VAL A 185 7.13 -3.62 1.01
C VAL A 185 5.89 -3.72 1.89
N LEU A 186 5.75 -2.82 2.85
CA LEU A 186 4.49 -2.57 3.51
C LEU A 186 3.97 -1.21 3.08
N LEU A 187 2.84 -1.19 2.39
CA LEU A 187 2.19 0.05 1.97
C LEU A 187 0.85 0.26 2.68
N THR A 188 0.57 1.50 3.02
CA THR A 188 -0.79 1.88 3.43
C THR A 188 -1.49 2.58 2.28
N THR A 189 -2.77 2.37 2.15
CA THR A 189 -3.60 3.07 1.17
C THR A 189 -5.06 3.09 1.59
N HIS A 190 -5.80 4.06 1.07
CA HIS A 190 -7.26 4.04 1.06
C HIS A 190 -7.82 3.87 -0.36
N TYR A 191 -6.92 3.72 -1.37
CA TYR A 191 -7.27 3.44 -2.75
C TYR A 191 -7.28 1.93 -3.00
N LEU A 192 -8.45 1.41 -3.35
CA LEU A 192 -8.68 -0.02 -3.59
C LEU A 192 -7.98 -0.51 -4.87
N ASP A 193 -7.94 0.34 -5.90
CA ASP A 193 -7.24 0.09 -7.15
C ASP A 193 -5.72 -0.05 -6.93
N GLU A 194 -5.14 0.75 -6.05
CA GLU A 194 -3.72 0.64 -5.68
C GLU A 194 -3.42 -0.67 -4.96
N ALA A 195 -4.22 -1.01 -3.94
CA ALA A 195 -4.08 -2.28 -3.22
C ALA A 195 -4.20 -3.48 -4.17
N GLN A 196 -5.18 -3.45 -5.08
CA GLN A 196 -5.39 -4.52 -6.07
C GLN A 196 -4.27 -4.63 -7.10
N ALA A 197 -3.66 -3.49 -7.49
CA ALA A 197 -2.62 -3.45 -8.52
C ALA A 197 -1.23 -3.83 -8.01
N LEU A 198 -0.95 -3.63 -6.72
CA LEU A 198 0.39 -3.72 -6.15
C LEU A 198 0.55 -4.83 -5.12
N ALA A 199 -0.44 -5.08 -4.28
CA ALA A 199 -0.26 -5.95 -3.13
C ALA A 199 -0.43 -7.44 -3.49
N ASP A 200 0.45 -8.27 -2.95
CA ASP A 200 0.31 -9.73 -2.96
C ASP A 200 -0.76 -10.18 -1.95
N ARG A 201 -0.80 -9.51 -0.80
CA ARG A 201 -1.82 -9.67 0.24
C ARG A 201 -2.19 -8.31 0.81
N VAL A 202 -3.45 -8.19 1.25
CA VAL A 202 -3.96 -6.99 1.92
C VAL A 202 -4.60 -7.37 3.25
N ALA A 203 -4.48 -6.48 4.23
CA ALA A 203 -5.32 -6.48 5.42
C ALA A 203 -6.25 -5.26 5.35
N ILE A 204 -7.56 -5.48 5.45
CA ILE A 204 -8.57 -4.43 5.51
C ILE A 204 -8.75 -4.04 6.97
N ILE A 205 -8.41 -2.79 7.30
CA ILE A 205 -8.53 -2.25 8.66
C ILE A 205 -9.63 -1.18 8.74
N LYS A 206 -10.50 -1.29 9.75
CA LYS A 206 -11.52 -0.29 10.09
C LYS A 206 -11.61 -0.15 11.60
N ASP A 207 -11.72 1.06 12.08
CA ASP A 207 -11.88 1.37 13.52
C ASP A 207 -10.86 0.67 14.44
N GLY A 208 -9.63 0.54 13.96
CA GLY A 208 -8.53 -0.08 14.70
C GLY A 208 -8.51 -1.60 14.70
N SER A 209 -9.36 -2.28 13.92
CA SER A 209 -9.43 -3.74 13.85
C SER A 209 -9.27 -4.23 12.41
N ILE A 210 -8.60 -5.36 12.20
CA ILE A 210 -8.52 -6.03 10.89
C ILE A 210 -9.83 -6.80 10.68
N LEU A 211 -10.50 -6.53 9.56
CA LEU A 211 -11.77 -7.16 9.17
C LEU A 211 -11.56 -8.38 8.28
N ALA A 212 -10.56 -8.31 7.40
CA ALA A 212 -10.21 -9.39 6.48
C ALA A 212 -8.74 -9.28 6.09
N GLU A 213 -8.12 -10.42 5.76
CA GLU A 213 -6.74 -10.50 5.27
C GLU A 213 -6.63 -11.60 4.23
N GLY A 214 -5.94 -11.33 3.12
CA GLY A 214 -5.68 -12.31 2.07
C GLY A 214 -5.19 -11.67 0.77
N PRO A 215 -4.89 -12.49 -0.26
CA PRO A 215 -4.67 -12.00 -1.62
C PRO A 215 -5.90 -11.22 -2.12
N PRO A 216 -5.75 -10.07 -2.78
CA PRO A 216 -6.88 -9.29 -3.27
C PRO A 216 -7.88 -10.10 -4.10
N GLY A 217 -7.36 -10.99 -4.97
CA GLY A 217 -8.19 -11.87 -5.80
C GLY A 217 -9.01 -12.89 -5.00
N GLU A 218 -8.47 -13.42 -3.89
CA GLU A 218 -9.18 -14.38 -3.03
C GLU A 218 -10.25 -13.69 -2.18
N LEU A 219 -9.96 -12.49 -1.68
CA LEU A 219 -10.95 -11.68 -0.96
C LEU A 219 -12.15 -11.37 -1.86
N VAL A 220 -11.90 -11.05 -3.13
CA VAL A 220 -12.95 -10.84 -4.13
C VAL A 220 -13.66 -12.14 -4.50
N ALA A 221 -12.96 -13.26 -4.60
CA ALA A 221 -13.56 -14.56 -4.94
C ALA A 221 -14.46 -15.12 -3.82
N GLY A 222 -14.21 -14.72 -2.56
CA GLY A 222 -15.07 -15.02 -1.42
C GLY A 222 -16.34 -14.18 -1.37
N ALA A 223 -16.40 -13.07 -2.12
CA ALA A 223 -17.62 -12.27 -2.30
C ALA A 223 -18.40 -12.84 -3.49
N PRO A 224 -19.49 -13.55 -3.24
CA PRO A 224 -20.29 -14.10 -4.33
C PRO A 224 -21.08 -13.00 -4.98
N ARG A 225 -20.99 -12.86 -6.28
CA ARG A 225 -22.07 -12.29 -7.10
C ARG A 225 -21.59 -11.30 -8.14
N TYR A 226 -21.81 -11.66 -9.38
CA TYR A 226 -21.81 -10.73 -10.49
C TYR A 226 -22.93 -9.70 -10.31
N ARG A 227 -22.62 -8.45 -10.62
CA ARG A 227 -23.59 -7.37 -10.67
C ARG A 227 -23.99 -7.13 -12.12
N VAL A 228 -25.26 -7.26 -12.41
CA VAL A 228 -25.85 -6.96 -13.72
C VAL A 228 -26.66 -5.68 -13.60
N THR A 229 -26.23 -4.62 -14.26
CA THR A 229 -26.90 -3.32 -14.25
C THR A 229 -27.37 -2.96 -15.65
N TYR A 230 -28.53 -2.34 -15.74
CA TYR A 230 -29.09 -1.78 -16.98
C TYR A 230 -29.99 -0.60 -16.63
N ARG A 231 -30.37 0.20 -17.62
CA ARG A 231 -31.26 1.34 -17.36
C ARG A 231 -32.60 0.84 -16.81
N GLY A 232 -32.85 1.07 -15.54
CA GLY A 232 -34.08 0.69 -14.84
C GLY A 232 -33.94 -0.51 -13.90
N GLY A 233 -32.74 -1.13 -13.78
CA GLY A 233 -32.57 -2.25 -12.85
C GLY A 233 -31.13 -2.59 -12.52
N GLU A 234 -31.00 -3.22 -11.35
CA GLU A 234 -29.76 -3.82 -10.88
C GLU A 234 -30.07 -5.18 -10.26
N HIS A 235 -29.28 -6.18 -10.60
CA HIS A 235 -29.38 -7.54 -10.06
C HIS A 235 -28.01 -8.03 -9.63
N VAL A 236 -28.01 -8.84 -8.58
CA VAL A 236 -26.81 -9.52 -8.08
C VAL A 236 -27.02 -11.03 -8.20
N THR A 237 -26.07 -11.74 -8.84
CA THR A 237 -26.22 -13.17 -9.15
C THR A 237 -24.90 -13.91 -9.15
N ASP A 238 -24.92 -15.18 -8.79
CA ASP A 238 -23.79 -16.10 -8.93
C ASP A 238 -23.70 -16.67 -10.35
N ASP A 239 -24.82 -16.69 -11.09
CA ASP A 239 -24.89 -17.12 -12.49
C ASP A 239 -25.37 -15.98 -13.41
N PRO A 240 -24.45 -15.15 -13.90
CA PRO A 240 -24.79 -14.04 -14.78
C PRO A 240 -25.32 -14.53 -16.14
N THR A 241 -24.96 -15.73 -16.57
CA THR A 241 -25.38 -16.26 -17.88
C THR A 241 -26.87 -16.56 -17.89
N THR A 242 -27.36 -17.28 -16.89
CA THR A 242 -28.79 -17.58 -16.75
C THR A 242 -29.59 -16.29 -16.54
N LEU A 243 -29.16 -15.42 -15.65
CA LEU A 243 -29.84 -14.14 -15.41
C LEU A 243 -29.91 -13.26 -16.66
N LEU A 244 -28.82 -13.13 -17.43
CA LEU A 244 -28.79 -12.37 -18.66
C LEU A 244 -29.76 -12.95 -19.71
N HIS A 245 -29.82 -14.29 -19.80
CA HIS A 245 -30.78 -14.95 -20.70
C HIS A 245 -32.21 -14.61 -20.33
N GLU A 246 -32.59 -14.69 -19.06
CA GLU A 246 -33.91 -14.35 -18.56
C GLU A 246 -34.26 -12.88 -18.85
N LEU A 247 -33.37 -11.94 -18.41
CA LEU A 247 -33.60 -10.51 -18.60
C LEU A 247 -33.72 -10.11 -20.07
N THR A 248 -32.87 -10.70 -20.94
CA THR A 248 -32.91 -10.39 -22.36
C THR A 248 -34.11 -11.01 -23.05
N ALA A 249 -34.52 -12.23 -22.69
CA ALA A 249 -35.72 -12.89 -23.22
C ALA A 249 -37.00 -12.08 -22.86
N ASP A 250 -37.10 -11.64 -21.61
CA ASP A 250 -38.19 -10.82 -21.13
C ASP A 250 -38.28 -9.44 -21.82
N ALA A 251 -37.15 -8.79 -22.00
CA ALA A 251 -37.09 -7.50 -22.71
C ALA A 251 -37.53 -7.68 -24.18
N LEU A 252 -37.01 -8.69 -24.88
CA LEU A 252 -37.39 -9.00 -26.27
C LEU A 252 -38.88 -9.33 -26.40
N ALA A 253 -39.45 -10.08 -25.46
CA ALA A 253 -40.86 -10.41 -25.47
C ALA A 253 -41.76 -9.16 -25.34
N ARG A 254 -41.26 -8.11 -24.67
CA ARG A 254 -41.95 -6.79 -24.57
C ARG A 254 -41.58 -5.82 -25.71
N GLY A 255 -40.74 -6.24 -26.64
CA GLY A 255 -40.24 -5.37 -27.71
C GLY A 255 -39.26 -4.28 -27.21
N GLU A 256 -38.67 -4.47 -26.03
CA GLU A 256 -37.77 -3.54 -25.37
C GLU A 256 -36.31 -3.96 -25.60
N ARG A 257 -35.36 -3.06 -25.27
CA ARG A 257 -33.92 -3.34 -25.20
C ARG A 257 -33.40 -2.97 -23.83
N LEU A 258 -32.50 -3.78 -23.32
CA LEU A 258 -31.77 -3.44 -22.09
C LEU A 258 -30.69 -2.40 -22.46
N GLU A 259 -30.94 -1.13 -22.17
CA GLU A 259 -29.98 -0.06 -22.40
C GLU A 259 -28.95 -0.02 -21.26
N ASP A 260 -27.71 0.36 -21.59
CA ASP A 260 -26.58 0.48 -20.66
C ASP A 260 -26.27 -0.83 -19.90
N LEU A 261 -26.56 -1.98 -20.52
CA LEU A 261 -26.30 -3.30 -19.93
C LEU A 261 -24.81 -3.49 -19.61
N ARG A 262 -24.51 -3.74 -18.36
CA ARG A 262 -23.16 -4.04 -17.86
C ARG A 262 -23.19 -5.27 -16.97
N VAL A 263 -22.19 -6.10 -17.09
CA VAL A 263 -21.92 -7.23 -16.19
C VAL A 263 -20.56 -6.98 -15.57
N THR A 264 -20.53 -6.75 -14.27
CA THR A 264 -19.29 -6.53 -13.53
C THR A 264 -19.06 -7.70 -12.58
N ARG A 265 -17.80 -8.12 -12.47
CA ARG A 265 -17.37 -9.02 -11.39
C ARG A 265 -17.30 -8.22 -10.09
N PRO A 266 -17.47 -8.89 -8.94
CA PRO A 266 -17.17 -8.25 -7.67
C PRO A 266 -15.77 -7.65 -7.70
N SER A 267 -15.61 -6.50 -7.11
CA SER A 267 -14.34 -5.80 -6.94
C SER A 267 -13.93 -5.80 -5.47
N LEU A 268 -12.69 -5.46 -5.19
CA LEU A 268 -12.26 -5.26 -3.80
C LEU A 268 -13.08 -4.13 -3.13
N GLU A 269 -13.64 -3.20 -3.92
CA GLU A 269 -14.54 -2.15 -3.45
C GLU A 269 -15.86 -2.73 -2.93
N ASP A 270 -16.46 -3.69 -3.64
CA ASP A 270 -17.69 -4.34 -3.20
C ASP A 270 -17.46 -5.09 -1.87
N VAL A 271 -16.35 -5.83 -1.76
CA VAL A 271 -15.93 -6.50 -0.53
C VAL A 271 -15.74 -5.50 0.61
N TYR A 272 -15.04 -4.40 0.32
CA TYR A 272 -14.78 -3.35 1.29
C TYR A 272 -16.08 -2.73 1.79
N LEU A 273 -17.01 -2.40 0.90
CA LEU A 273 -18.32 -1.84 1.26
C LEU A 273 -19.16 -2.82 2.09
N GLU A 274 -19.15 -4.10 1.75
CA GLU A 274 -19.86 -5.14 2.51
C GLU A 274 -19.30 -5.31 3.93
N LEU A 275 -17.97 -5.27 4.09
CA LEU A 275 -17.32 -5.38 5.40
C LEU A 275 -17.42 -4.10 6.24
N THR A 276 -17.66 -2.96 5.60
CA THR A 276 -17.63 -1.65 6.26
C THR A 276 -18.98 -0.94 6.33
N GLY A 277 -20.03 -1.48 5.69
CA GLY A 277 -21.39 -0.94 5.59
C GLY A 277 -22.21 -0.93 6.86
#